data_c91493037ff21b3d23fad1a75b414fe3
#
_entry.id   c91493037ff21b3d23fad1a75b414fe3
#
_cell.length_a   1.000
_cell.length_b   1.000
_cell.length_c   1.000
_cell.angle_alpha   90.00
_cell.angle_beta   90.00
_cell.angle_gamma   90.00
#
_symmetry.space_group_name_H-M   'P 1'
#
loop_
_entity.id
_entity.type
_entity.pdbx_description
1 polymer ?
#
loop_
_entity_poly.entity_id
_entity_poly.type
_entity_poly.pdbx_seq_one_letter_code
_entity_poly.pdbx_strand_id
1 'polypeptide(L)'
;ILVHRFQSRSSSFSLFPWVILGFWLLFFPNAPYILTDLFHLTKRIRVPFWFDLSLLLSYALTGLMFGLISLLHVDAWLRGRQPSWMVSFLIVGVLFLSGFGIYLGRYQRWNSWDLASNPMALLYDIADRFLNPFSHPQTWAVTVLMGILLNFMYWCIRSLQMEPVVSRK
;
A
#
# COMPACT_ATOMS: atom_id res chain seq x y z
N ILE A 1 9.34 -12.59 22.23
CA ILE A 1 9.19 -13.98 22.79
C ILE A 1 7.89 -14.66 22.34
N LEU A 2 6.97 -14.01 21.61
CA LEU A 2 5.67 -14.59 21.20
C LEU A 2 5.57 -15.01 19.73
N VAL A 3 6.62 -14.87 18.92
CA VAL A 3 6.59 -15.17 17.46
C VAL A 3 6.98 -16.63 17.13
N HIS A 4 7.47 -17.42 18.11
CA HIS A 4 8.04 -18.75 17.85
C HIS A 4 7.07 -19.95 17.87
N ARG A 5 5.76 -19.76 18.02
CA ARG A 5 4.81 -20.88 18.19
C ARG A 5 3.83 -21.16 17.07
N PHE A 6 4.02 -20.62 15.87
CA PHE A 6 3.17 -20.97 14.72
C PHE A 6 3.90 -21.75 13.62
N GLN A 7 4.86 -22.58 13.99
CA GLN A 7 5.50 -23.51 13.06
C GLN A 7 4.91 -24.91 13.23
N SER A 8 3.61 -25.04 13.02
CA SER A 8 2.99 -26.34 12.81
C SER A 8 3.02 -26.64 11.30
N ARG A 9 3.92 -27.54 10.97
CA ARG A 9 4.03 -28.22 9.68
C ARG A 9 2.73 -29.00 9.41
N SER A 10 1.80 -28.42 8.69
CA SER A 10 0.84 -29.18 7.91
C SER A 10 0.94 -28.70 6.48
N SER A 11 1.42 -29.58 5.59
CA SER A 11 1.51 -29.40 4.14
C SER A 11 0.14 -29.56 3.48
N SER A 12 -0.86 -28.95 4.02
CA SER A 12 -2.13 -28.72 3.42
C SER A 12 -2.04 -27.37 2.69
N PHE A 13 -2.15 -27.37 1.38
CA PHE A 13 -2.21 -26.15 0.58
C PHE A 13 -3.52 -25.44 0.92
N SER A 14 -3.52 -24.73 2.04
CA SER A 14 -4.68 -23.97 2.49
C SER A 14 -4.79 -22.72 1.61
N LEU A 15 -5.89 -22.62 0.86
CA LEU A 15 -6.23 -21.41 0.09
C LEU A 15 -6.55 -20.21 0.99
N PHE A 16 -6.91 -20.49 2.24
CA PHE A 16 -7.36 -19.46 3.20
C PHE A 16 -6.37 -18.28 3.39
N PRO A 17 -5.05 -18.49 3.58
CA PRO A 17 -4.11 -17.37 3.69
C PRO A 17 -4.04 -16.51 2.42
N TRP A 18 -4.19 -17.11 1.25
CA TRP A 18 -4.15 -16.39 -0.03
C TRP A 18 -5.41 -15.54 -0.26
N VAL A 19 -6.56 -16.03 0.19
CA VAL A 19 -7.81 -15.26 0.18
C VAL A 19 -7.69 -14.05 1.10
N ILE A 20 -7.16 -14.24 2.31
CA ILE A 20 -6.91 -13.12 3.25
C ILE A 20 -5.94 -12.10 2.63
N LEU A 21 -4.87 -12.59 2.00
CA LEU A 21 -3.91 -11.71 1.33
C LEU A 21 -4.55 -10.92 0.18
N GLY A 22 -5.47 -11.53 -0.58
CA GLY A 22 -6.25 -10.85 -1.63
C GLY A 22 -7.12 -9.72 -1.07
N PHE A 23 -7.85 -9.99 0.02
CA PHE A 23 -8.63 -8.95 0.72
C PHE A 23 -7.72 -7.86 1.28
N TRP A 24 -6.62 -8.23 1.90
CA TRP A 24 -5.64 -7.27 2.39
C TRP A 24 -5.13 -6.36 1.27
N LEU A 25 -4.77 -6.94 0.11
CA LEU A 25 -4.27 -6.19 -1.05
C LEU A 25 -5.32 -5.20 -1.59
N LEU A 26 -6.60 -5.56 -1.57
CA LEU A 26 -7.70 -4.70 -1.99
C LEU A 26 -7.85 -3.45 -1.11
N PHE A 27 -7.62 -3.59 0.19
CA PHE A 27 -7.76 -2.49 1.14
C PHE A 27 -6.44 -1.76 1.45
N PHE A 28 -5.30 -2.36 1.15
CA PHE A 28 -3.99 -1.81 1.45
C PHE A 28 -3.76 -0.40 0.86
N PRO A 29 -4.17 -0.07 -0.39
CA PRO A 29 -4.00 1.26 -0.95
C PRO A 29 -4.71 2.38 -0.15
N ASN A 30 -5.71 2.05 0.65
CA ASN A 30 -6.42 3.04 1.48
C ASN A 30 -5.52 3.64 2.58
N ALA A 31 -4.51 2.89 3.06
CA ALA A 31 -3.60 3.37 4.08
C ALA A 31 -2.72 4.55 3.58
N PRO A 32 -2.00 4.46 2.45
CA PRO A 32 -1.28 5.59 1.88
C PRO A 32 -2.18 6.62 1.18
N TYR A 33 -3.43 6.28 0.83
CA TYR A 33 -4.37 7.19 0.17
C TYR A 33 -4.59 8.48 0.97
N ILE A 34 -4.67 8.40 2.30
CA ILE A 34 -4.88 9.55 3.20
C ILE A 34 -3.81 10.64 3.00
N LEU A 35 -2.60 10.25 2.59
CA LEU A 35 -1.53 11.22 2.28
C LEU A 35 -1.93 12.20 1.18
N THR A 36 -2.79 11.77 0.26
CA THR A 36 -3.26 12.62 -0.85
C THR A 36 -4.31 13.65 -0.41
N ASP A 37 -4.89 13.53 0.77
CA ASP A 37 -5.83 14.53 1.33
C ASP A 37 -5.11 15.85 1.64
N LEU A 38 -3.79 15.82 1.86
CA LEU A 38 -2.96 17.03 2.00
C LEU A 38 -3.03 17.94 0.76
N PHE A 39 -3.27 17.39 -0.43
CA PHE A 39 -3.41 18.19 -1.67
C PHE A 39 -4.69 19.04 -1.69
N HIS A 40 -5.66 18.74 -0.84
CA HIS A 40 -6.94 19.46 -0.76
C HIS A 40 -6.98 20.40 0.44
N LEU A 41 -5.86 20.58 1.13
CA LEU A 41 -5.77 21.47 2.27
C LEU A 41 -5.90 22.94 1.80
N THR A 42 -7.03 23.56 2.13
CA THR A 42 -7.33 24.95 1.79
C THR A 42 -7.50 25.77 3.07
N LYS A 43 -7.15 27.07 2.99
CA LYS A 43 -7.37 27.98 4.12
C LYS A 43 -8.86 28.15 4.39
N ARG A 44 -9.28 27.85 5.61
CA ARG A 44 -10.64 28.09 6.10
C ARG A 44 -10.68 29.37 6.93
N ILE A 45 -11.80 30.12 6.86
CA ILE A 45 -11.91 31.44 7.54
C ILE A 45 -11.93 31.29 9.07
N ARG A 46 -12.43 30.16 9.60
CA ARG A 46 -12.65 29.95 11.04
C ARG A 46 -11.63 29.05 11.75
N VAL A 47 -10.74 28.41 10.99
CA VAL A 47 -9.78 27.45 11.55
C VAL A 47 -8.38 27.83 11.08
N PRO A 48 -7.39 27.91 11.98
CA PRO A 48 -6.01 28.19 11.60
C PRO A 48 -5.49 27.09 10.68
N PHE A 49 -4.80 27.47 9.60
CA PHE A 49 -4.27 26.55 8.60
C PHE A 49 -3.34 25.47 9.21
N TRP A 50 -2.51 25.87 10.18
CA TRP A 50 -1.59 24.94 10.86
C TRP A 50 -2.34 23.83 11.63
N PHE A 51 -3.53 24.10 12.15
CA PHE A 51 -4.34 23.12 12.87
C PHE A 51 -4.86 22.04 11.90
N ASP A 52 -5.48 22.44 10.77
CA ASP A 52 -5.95 21.52 9.74
C ASP A 52 -4.78 20.71 9.16
N LEU A 53 -3.63 21.36 8.90
CA LEU A 53 -2.41 20.69 8.43
C LEU A 53 -1.93 19.65 9.44
N SER A 54 -1.81 20.00 10.72
CA SER A 54 -1.33 19.07 11.75
C SER A 54 -2.27 17.88 11.93
N LEU A 55 -3.58 18.13 11.86
CA LEU A 55 -4.59 17.09 11.95
C LEU A 55 -4.48 16.11 10.78
N LEU A 56 -4.51 16.60 9.54
CA LEU A 56 -4.40 15.76 8.35
C LEU A 56 -3.06 15.02 8.28
N LEU A 57 -1.97 15.70 8.64
CA LEU A 57 -0.65 15.08 8.65
C LEU A 57 -0.55 13.97 9.69
N SER A 58 -1.13 14.14 10.89
CA SER A 58 -1.14 13.09 11.91
C SER A 58 -1.90 11.84 11.46
N TYR A 59 -3.08 12.01 10.83
CA TYR A 59 -3.84 10.89 10.27
C TYR A 59 -3.09 10.23 9.12
N ALA A 60 -2.52 11.02 8.19
CA ALA A 60 -1.80 10.51 7.04
C ALA A 60 -0.56 9.71 7.46
N LEU A 61 0.24 10.22 8.40
CA LEU A 61 1.41 9.52 8.92
C LEU A 61 1.01 8.25 9.67
N THR A 62 -0.03 8.31 10.50
CA THR A 62 -0.52 7.14 11.24
C THR A 62 -0.99 6.05 10.28
N GLY A 63 -1.83 6.39 9.31
CA GLY A 63 -2.33 5.45 8.30
C GLY A 63 -1.19 4.83 7.49
N LEU A 64 -0.24 5.65 7.02
CA LEU A 64 0.92 5.22 6.28
C LEU A 64 1.80 4.27 7.10
N MET A 65 2.09 4.60 8.37
CA MET A 65 2.90 3.75 9.25
C MET A 65 2.24 2.40 9.49
N PHE A 66 0.93 2.35 9.78
CA PHE A 66 0.21 1.08 9.93
C PHE A 66 0.20 0.27 8.63
N GLY A 67 0.02 0.93 7.48
CA GLY A 67 0.12 0.28 6.18
C GLY A 67 1.50 -0.36 5.96
N LEU A 68 2.58 0.39 6.18
CA LEU A 68 3.94 -0.11 6.01
C LEU A 68 4.30 -1.21 7.00
N ILE A 69 3.87 -1.12 8.27
CA ILE A 69 4.04 -2.19 9.26
C ILE A 69 3.29 -3.44 8.83
N SER A 70 2.05 -3.31 8.36
CA SER A 70 1.27 -4.41 7.81
C SER A 70 1.98 -5.09 6.63
N LEU A 71 2.55 -4.30 5.71
CA LEU A 71 3.32 -4.80 4.58
C LEU A 71 4.60 -5.55 5.02
N LEU A 72 5.29 -5.07 6.06
CA LEU A 72 6.45 -5.77 6.63
C LEU A 72 6.08 -7.15 7.21
N HIS A 73 4.91 -7.29 7.81
CA HIS A 73 4.42 -8.59 8.27
C HIS A 73 4.12 -9.53 7.10
N VAL A 74 3.51 -9.02 6.03
CA VAL A 74 3.27 -9.78 4.80
C VAL A 74 4.59 -10.18 4.15
N ASP A 75 5.58 -9.27 4.06
CA ASP A 75 6.92 -9.57 3.54
C ASP A 75 7.59 -10.69 4.33
N ALA A 76 7.59 -10.61 5.66
CA ALA A 76 8.18 -11.63 6.53
C ALA A 76 7.49 -13.00 6.35
N TRP A 77 6.15 -13.00 6.24
CA TRP A 77 5.37 -14.21 6.01
C TRP A 77 5.66 -14.84 4.64
N LEU A 78 5.79 -14.03 3.59
CA LEU A 78 6.13 -14.49 2.25
C LEU A 78 7.55 -15.05 2.17
N ARG A 79 8.54 -14.39 2.81
CA ARG A 79 9.95 -14.84 2.82
C ARG A 79 10.15 -16.17 3.54
N GLY A 80 9.26 -16.54 4.43
CA GLY A 80 9.24 -17.87 5.02
C GLY A 80 8.78 -18.98 4.04
N ARG A 81 8.28 -18.63 2.85
CA ARG A 81 7.66 -19.56 1.88
C ARG A 81 8.22 -19.47 0.47
N GLN A 82 8.76 -18.32 0.10
CA GLN A 82 9.21 -17.99 -1.25
C GLN A 82 10.64 -17.44 -1.25
N PRO A 83 11.38 -17.57 -2.37
CA PRO A 83 12.71 -17.01 -2.50
C PRO A 83 12.71 -15.49 -2.28
N SER A 84 13.75 -14.98 -1.62
CA SER A 84 13.84 -13.55 -1.24
C SER A 84 13.75 -12.58 -2.43
N TRP A 85 14.31 -12.93 -3.59
CA TRP A 85 14.24 -12.09 -4.78
C TRP A 85 12.81 -11.97 -5.32
N MET A 86 12.05 -13.08 -5.32
CA MET A 86 10.66 -13.11 -5.77
C MET A 86 9.78 -12.27 -4.85
N VAL A 87 9.98 -12.38 -3.53
CA VAL A 87 9.23 -11.58 -2.55
C VAL A 87 9.55 -10.10 -2.72
N SER A 88 10.83 -9.74 -2.93
CA SER A 88 11.19 -8.33 -3.16
C SER A 88 10.51 -7.77 -4.43
N PHE A 89 10.46 -8.54 -5.51
CA PHE A 89 9.76 -8.15 -6.73
C PHE A 89 8.25 -7.98 -6.50
N LEU A 90 7.63 -8.91 -5.77
CA LEU A 90 6.22 -8.83 -5.40
C LEU A 90 5.91 -7.60 -4.57
N ILE A 91 6.73 -7.28 -3.57
CA ILE A 91 6.55 -6.09 -2.73
C ILE A 91 6.65 -4.80 -3.56
N VAL A 92 7.65 -4.71 -4.43
CA VAL A 92 7.76 -3.57 -5.35
C VAL A 92 6.50 -3.44 -6.20
N GLY A 93 6.04 -4.54 -6.79
CA GLY A 93 4.81 -4.57 -7.60
C GLY A 93 3.57 -4.14 -6.81
N VAL A 94 3.40 -4.62 -5.58
CA VAL A 94 2.29 -4.24 -4.69
C VAL A 94 2.30 -2.73 -4.41
N LEU A 95 3.46 -2.14 -4.18
CA LEU A 95 3.58 -0.70 -3.91
C LEU A 95 3.28 0.15 -5.14
N PHE A 96 3.68 -0.28 -6.35
CA PHE A 96 3.26 0.38 -7.59
C PHE A 96 1.76 0.18 -7.86
N LEU A 97 1.22 -1.00 -7.62
CA LEU A 97 -0.22 -1.27 -7.72
C LEU A 97 -1.01 -0.40 -6.74
N SER A 98 -0.48 -0.17 -5.54
CA SER A 98 -1.07 0.76 -4.57
C SER A 98 -1.05 2.20 -5.08
N GLY A 99 0.03 2.65 -5.74
CA GLY A 99 0.09 3.93 -6.43
C GLY A 99 -0.99 4.07 -7.51
N PHE A 100 -1.24 3.02 -8.28
CA PHE A 100 -2.33 2.97 -9.26
C PHE A 100 -3.71 3.01 -8.57
N GLY A 101 -3.89 2.26 -7.48
CA GLY A 101 -5.12 2.29 -6.67
C GLY A 101 -5.41 3.68 -6.08
N ILE A 102 -4.38 4.40 -5.63
CA ILE A 102 -4.48 5.79 -5.18
C ILE A 102 -4.98 6.69 -6.33
N TYR A 103 -4.45 6.50 -7.55
CA TYR A 103 -4.93 7.24 -8.70
C TYR A 103 -6.41 6.96 -8.98
N LEU A 104 -6.82 5.69 -9.02
CA LEU A 104 -8.22 5.31 -9.23
C LEU A 104 -9.14 5.92 -8.17
N GLY A 105 -8.76 5.85 -6.91
CA GLY A 105 -9.56 6.44 -5.82
C GLY A 105 -9.62 7.96 -5.89
N ARG A 106 -8.48 8.62 -6.16
CA ARG A 106 -8.37 10.09 -6.06
C ARG A 106 -8.95 10.82 -7.26
N TYR A 107 -8.62 10.35 -8.45
CA TYR A 107 -8.98 11.06 -9.69
C TYR A 107 -10.22 10.50 -10.34
N GLN A 108 -10.45 9.20 -10.25
CA GLN A 108 -11.61 8.53 -10.81
C GLN A 108 -12.74 8.32 -9.79
N ARG A 109 -12.45 8.56 -8.50
CA ARG A 109 -13.39 8.40 -7.38
C ARG A 109 -13.91 6.97 -7.20
N TRP A 110 -13.14 5.97 -7.66
CA TRP A 110 -13.42 4.56 -7.40
C TRP A 110 -13.10 4.20 -5.96
N ASN A 111 -13.97 3.42 -5.34
CA ASN A 111 -13.77 2.86 -4.01
C ASN A 111 -13.53 1.35 -4.08
N SER A 112 -12.94 0.78 -3.03
CA SER A 112 -12.75 -0.67 -2.95
C SER A 112 -14.07 -1.46 -3.04
N TRP A 113 -15.18 -0.84 -2.65
CA TRP A 113 -16.52 -1.43 -2.75
C TRP A 113 -17.06 -1.50 -4.17
N ASP A 114 -16.56 -0.68 -5.07
CA ASP A 114 -17.01 -0.66 -6.47
C ASP A 114 -16.61 -1.93 -7.22
N LEU A 115 -15.62 -2.66 -6.70
CA LEU A 115 -15.32 -4.01 -7.17
C LEU A 115 -16.53 -4.96 -7.03
N ALA A 116 -17.37 -4.75 -6.03
CA ALA A 116 -18.58 -5.54 -5.81
C ALA A 116 -19.84 -4.91 -6.42
N SER A 117 -19.96 -3.58 -6.39
CA SER A 117 -21.15 -2.85 -6.84
C SER A 117 -21.17 -2.59 -8.35
N ASN A 118 -20.01 -2.30 -8.96
CA ASN A 118 -19.92 -1.99 -10.39
C ASN A 118 -18.61 -2.51 -11.03
N PRO A 119 -18.36 -3.83 -11.00
CA PRO A 119 -17.09 -4.42 -11.43
C PRO A 119 -16.78 -4.17 -12.90
N MET A 120 -17.80 -4.17 -13.77
CA MET A 120 -17.60 -4.04 -15.21
C MET A 120 -17.14 -2.64 -15.60
N ALA A 121 -17.70 -1.59 -15.00
CA ALA A 121 -17.26 -0.22 -15.26
C ALA A 121 -15.84 0.02 -14.74
N LEU A 122 -15.51 -0.51 -13.55
CA LEU A 122 -14.16 -0.46 -13.02
C LEU A 122 -13.15 -1.17 -13.92
N LEU A 123 -13.49 -2.37 -14.40
CA LEU A 123 -12.62 -3.12 -15.32
C LEU A 123 -12.44 -2.41 -16.66
N TYR A 124 -13.50 -1.80 -17.19
CA TYR A 124 -13.42 -1.00 -18.40
C TYR A 124 -12.47 0.18 -18.24
N ASP A 125 -12.63 0.93 -17.14
CA ASP A 125 -11.77 2.06 -16.81
C ASP A 125 -10.29 1.66 -16.65
N ILE A 126 -10.02 0.52 -16.00
CA ILE A 126 -8.66 -0.02 -15.87
C ILE A 126 -8.12 -0.41 -17.25
N ALA A 127 -8.91 -1.18 -18.04
CA ALA A 127 -8.49 -1.66 -19.35
C ALA A 127 -8.16 -0.49 -20.30
N ASP A 128 -8.98 0.56 -20.33
CA ASP A 128 -8.75 1.72 -21.17
C ASP A 128 -7.39 2.41 -20.88
N ARG A 129 -6.99 2.51 -19.61
CA ARG A 129 -5.70 3.09 -19.23
C ARG A 129 -4.51 2.26 -19.66
N PHE A 130 -4.65 0.94 -19.67
CA PHE A 130 -3.60 0.03 -20.15
C PHE A 130 -3.55 -0.04 -21.68
N LEU A 131 -4.71 0.03 -22.35
CA LEU A 131 -4.78 0.00 -23.82
C LEU A 131 -4.38 1.34 -24.45
N ASN A 132 -4.70 2.46 -23.78
CA ASN A 132 -4.42 3.81 -24.24
C ASN A 132 -3.51 4.60 -23.28
N PRO A 133 -2.27 4.15 -23.01
CA PRO A 133 -1.41 4.73 -21.98
C PRO A 133 -1.05 6.20 -22.26
N PHE A 134 -0.91 6.58 -23.52
CA PHE A 134 -0.56 7.94 -23.92
C PHE A 134 -1.73 8.93 -23.79
N SER A 135 -2.97 8.43 -23.77
CA SER A 135 -4.16 9.25 -23.54
C SER A 135 -4.36 9.59 -22.05
N HIS A 136 -3.69 8.84 -21.15
CA HIS A 136 -3.82 8.98 -19.70
C HIS A 136 -2.47 9.22 -19.00
N PRO A 137 -1.70 10.27 -19.36
CA PRO A 137 -0.36 10.49 -18.79
C PRO A 137 -0.39 10.73 -17.27
N GLN A 138 -1.47 11.33 -16.76
CA GLN A 138 -1.65 11.57 -15.33
C GLN A 138 -1.75 10.28 -14.53
N THR A 139 -2.39 9.24 -15.07
CA THR A 139 -2.46 7.91 -14.44
C THR A 139 -1.06 7.39 -14.12
N TRP A 140 -0.20 7.39 -15.13
CA TRP A 140 1.15 6.85 -15.02
C TRP A 140 2.06 7.74 -14.17
N ALA A 141 1.94 9.07 -14.31
CA ALA A 141 2.70 10.01 -13.50
C ALA A 141 2.41 9.82 -11.99
N VAL A 142 1.14 9.73 -11.61
CA VAL A 142 0.75 9.52 -10.21
C VAL A 142 1.15 8.12 -9.72
N THR A 143 0.92 7.09 -10.54
CA THR A 143 1.29 5.70 -10.22
C THR A 143 2.79 5.58 -9.96
N VAL A 144 3.61 6.12 -10.84
CA VAL A 144 5.08 6.06 -10.72
C VAL A 144 5.56 6.89 -9.52
N LEU A 145 5.06 8.12 -9.37
CA LEU A 145 5.44 9.00 -8.25
C LEU A 145 5.12 8.35 -6.90
N MET A 146 3.88 7.90 -6.73
CA MET A 146 3.45 7.25 -5.48
C MET A 146 4.14 5.91 -5.27
N GLY A 147 4.29 5.13 -6.34
CA GLY A 147 5.01 3.86 -6.29
C GLY A 147 6.46 4.02 -5.84
N ILE A 148 7.20 5.00 -6.38
CA ILE A 148 8.57 5.30 -5.96
C ILE A 148 8.60 5.76 -4.50
N LEU A 149 7.72 6.69 -4.12
CA LEU A 149 7.66 7.21 -2.75
C LEU A 149 7.40 6.09 -1.73
N LEU A 150 6.40 5.25 -1.99
CA LEU A 150 6.06 4.13 -1.11
C LEU A 150 7.17 3.08 -1.05
N ASN A 151 7.81 2.78 -2.17
CA ASN A 151 8.98 1.89 -2.20
C ASN A 151 10.13 2.45 -1.37
N PHE A 152 10.46 3.73 -1.54
CA PHE A 152 11.51 4.37 -0.76
C PHE A 152 11.22 4.28 0.75
N MET A 153 10.00 4.63 1.17
CA MET A 153 9.60 4.56 2.57
C MET A 153 9.66 3.13 3.13
N TYR A 154 9.17 2.15 2.36
CA TYR A 154 9.22 0.75 2.74
C TYR A 154 10.66 0.26 2.94
N TRP A 155 11.56 0.52 1.99
CA TRP A 155 12.95 0.06 2.06
C TRP A 155 13.72 0.78 3.17
N CYS A 156 13.45 2.07 3.45
CA CYS A 156 14.01 2.76 4.59
C CYS A 156 13.63 2.08 5.92
N ILE A 157 12.34 1.84 6.14
CA ILE A 157 11.88 1.20 7.39
C ILE A 157 12.43 -0.22 7.50
N ARG A 158 12.45 -0.95 6.42
CA ARG A 158 12.99 -2.31 6.40
C ARG A 158 14.48 -2.34 6.73
N SER A 159 15.28 -1.42 6.20
CA SER A 159 16.72 -1.32 6.49
C SER A 159 16.97 -1.09 7.99
N LEU A 160 16.15 -0.27 8.63
CA LEU A 160 16.24 -0.03 10.08
C LEU A 160 15.97 -1.29 10.92
N GLN A 161 15.15 -2.22 10.41
CA GLN A 161 14.89 -3.49 11.10
C GLN A 161 15.99 -4.54 10.91
N MET A 162 16.85 -4.37 9.90
CA MET A 162 17.90 -5.34 9.56
C MET A 162 19.23 -5.05 10.26
N GLU A 163 19.34 -3.98 11.05
CA GLU A 163 20.55 -3.78 11.87
C GLU A 163 20.68 -4.92 12.88
N PRO A 164 21.76 -5.72 12.82
CA PRO A 164 22.01 -6.71 13.84
C PRO A 164 22.24 -5.98 15.16
N VAL A 165 21.52 -6.38 16.20
CA VAL A 165 21.90 -6.05 17.58
C VAL A 165 23.36 -6.50 17.74
N VAL A 166 24.29 -5.54 17.62
CA VAL A 166 25.70 -5.78 17.91
C VAL A 166 25.74 -6.33 19.32
N SER A 167 25.98 -7.63 19.43
CA SER A 167 26.21 -8.32 20.68
C SER A 167 27.33 -7.58 21.42
N ARG A 168 26.98 -6.75 22.39
CA ARG A 168 27.95 -6.27 23.39
C ARG A 168 28.45 -7.50 24.14
N LYS A 169 29.67 -7.94 23.78
CA LYS A 169 30.47 -8.82 24.61
C LYS A 169 30.93 -8.06 25.85
#